data_a99df8e198ec2c0f6487b4597e6138a8
#
_entry.id   a99df8e198ec2c0f6487b4597e6138a8
#
_cell.length_a   1.000
_cell.length_b   1.000
_cell.length_c   1.000
_cell.angle_alpha   90.00
_cell.angle_beta   90.00
_cell.angle_gamma   90.00
#
_symmetry.space_group_name_H-M   'P 1'
#
loop_
_entity.id
_entity.type
_entity.pdbx_description
1 polymer ?
#
loop_
_entity_poly.entity_id
_entity_poly.type
_entity_poly.pdbx_seq_one_letter_code
_entity_poly.pdbx_strand_id
1 'polypeptide(L)'
;MCPLMPVLPLAPATPATPLHIEFRDVPLTDALATPGTLAVFGFGDRAAPRHDDPRYLHVALPSHGCAALECWQVATEVVHGRAGDIAWAQGGGLQFGALEVTDTGDIETAAAQAYARLHDWLSTCAYPHPLRIWNYLDAITFGTGDAERYRRFCVGRARGIGRALAPGDLPAATAIGRPAPSGRFQLY
;
A
#
# COMPACT_ATOMS: atom_id res chain seq x y z
N MET A 1 -18.28 26.79 -39.22
CA MET A 1 -16.99 26.14 -39.49
C MET A 1 -16.15 26.30 -38.25
N CYS A 2 -16.09 25.24 -37.42
CA CYS A 2 -15.36 25.28 -36.15
C CYS A 2 -13.89 24.92 -36.43
N PRO A 3 -12.89 25.69 -35.97
CA PRO A 3 -11.49 25.36 -36.21
C PRO A 3 -11.11 24.14 -35.36
N LEU A 4 -10.56 23.10 -36.00
CA LEU A 4 -9.94 21.95 -35.40
C LEU A 4 -8.75 22.42 -34.53
N MET A 5 -8.84 22.22 -33.23
CA MET A 5 -7.72 22.40 -32.32
C MET A 5 -6.59 21.39 -32.66
N PRO A 6 -5.34 21.82 -32.73
CA PRO A 6 -4.23 20.91 -32.99
C PRO A 6 -4.08 19.96 -31.79
N VAL A 7 -4.11 18.64 -32.08
CA VAL A 7 -3.75 17.60 -31.10
C VAL A 7 -2.25 17.72 -30.86
N LEU A 8 -1.87 18.19 -29.67
CA LEU A 8 -0.48 18.18 -29.24
C LEU A 8 0.02 16.73 -29.20
N PRO A 9 1.20 16.44 -29.76
CA PRO A 9 1.77 15.11 -29.67
C PRO A 9 2.02 14.75 -28.20
N LEU A 10 1.55 13.56 -27.80
CA LEU A 10 1.85 13.00 -26.50
C LEU A 10 3.38 12.94 -26.35
N ALA A 11 3.92 13.58 -25.33
CA ALA A 11 5.35 13.45 -25.03
C ALA A 11 5.70 11.95 -24.90
N PRO A 12 6.85 11.50 -25.42
CA PRO A 12 7.23 10.11 -25.30
C PRO A 12 7.28 9.75 -23.81
N ALA A 13 6.55 8.69 -23.44
CA ALA A 13 6.54 8.21 -22.06
C ALA A 13 7.99 7.88 -21.68
N THR A 14 8.51 8.54 -20.66
CA THR A 14 9.81 8.19 -20.07
C THR A 14 9.74 6.72 -19.70
N PRO A 15 10.68 5.86 -20.13
CA PRO A 15 10.65 4.45 -19.76
C PRO A 15 10.62 4.36 -18.23
N ALA A 16 9.60 3.66 -17.70
CA ALA A 16 9.47 3.45 -16.26
C ALA A 16 10.76 2.80 -15.74
N THR A 17 11.35 3.39 -14.71
CA THR A 17 12.50 2.79 -14.04
C THR A 17 12.05 1.48 -13.39
N PRO A 18 12.71 0.34 -13.67
CA PRO A 18 12.28 -0.92 -13.08
C PRO A 18 12.35 -0.85 -11.56
N LEU A 19 11.27 -1.31 -10.91
CA LEU A 19 11.25 -1.52 -9.47
C LEU A 19 12.12 -2.73 -9.14
N HIS A 20 13.10 -2.54 -8.26
CA HIS A 20 13.91 -3.61 -7.70
C HIS A 20 13.41 -3.95 -6.29
N ILE A 21 13.15 -5.23 -6.04
CA ILE A 21 12.68 -5.73 -4.75
C ILE A 21 13.65 -6.79 -4.26
N GLU A 22 14.18 -6.61 -3.05
CA GLU A 22 15.08 -7.57 -2.43
C GLU A 22 14.85 -7.69 -0.92
N PHE A 23 15.16 -8.86 -0.37
CA PHE A 23 15.23 -9.06 1.07
C PHE A 23 16.63 -8.78 1.59
N ARG A 24 16.73 -7.96 2.65
CA ARG A 24 18.00 -7.53 3.23
C ARG A 24 18.07 -7.80 4.73
N ASP A 25 19.24 -8.22 5.20
CA ASP A 25 19.57 -8.33 6.62
C ASP A 25 20.55 -7.22 7.00
N VAL A 26 20.04 -6.00 7.07
CA VAL A 26 20.77 -4.78 7.41
C VAL A 26 19.99 -3.97 8.43
N PRO A 27 20.62 -3.01 9.15
CA PRO A 27 19.89 -2.05 9.98
C PRO A 27 18.85 -1.29 9.16
N LEU A 28 17.68 -1.03 9.76
CA LEU A 28 16.61 -0.27 9.11
C LEU A 28 17.07 1.12 8.65
N THR A 29 17.91 1.78 9.46
CA THR A 29 18.51 3.08 9.11
C THR A 29 19.30 3.04 7.82
N ASP A 30 20.05 1.97 7.58
CA ASP A 30 20.87 1.82 6.39
C ASP A 30 20.00 1.52 5.16
N ALA A 31 18.96 0.70 5.34
CA ALA A 31 17.97 0.45 4.28
C ALA A 31 17.27 1.75 3.86
N LEU A 32 16.83 2.57 4.81
CA LEU A 32 16.17 3.87 4.55
C LEU A 32 17.12 4.93 3.99
N ALA A 33 18.42 4.88 4.36
CA ALA A 33 19.43 5.80 3.84
C ALA A 33 19.92 5.43 2.41
N THR A 34 19.61 4.23 1.95
CA THR A 34 19.98 3.79 0.59
C THR A 34 19.26 4.65 -0.46
N PRO A 35 20.00 5.27 -1.42
CA PRO A 35 19.40 6.06 -2.48
C PRO A 35 18.35 5.25 -3.27
N GLY A 36 17.27 5.92 -3.65
CA GLY A 36 16.20 5.29 -4.42
C GLY A 36 15.29 4.37 -3.62
N THR A 37 15.40 4.30 -2.29
CA THR A 37 14.48 3.52 -1.45
C THR A 37 13.08 4.09 -1.51
N LEU A 38 12.16 3.36 -2.14
CA LEU A 38 10.74 3.70 -2.28
C LEU A 38 9.92 3.22 -1.08
N ALA A 39 10.18 2.00 -0.60
CA ALA A 39 9.52 1.42 0.57
C ALA A 39 10.41 0.39 1.26
N VAL A 40 10.21 0.21 2.57
CA VAL A 40 10.84 -0.82 3.37
C VAL A 40 9.78 -1.49 4.25
N PHE A 41 9.65 -2.79 4.13
CA PHE A 41 8.73 -3.59 4.96
C PHE A 41 9.54 -4.38 5.97
N GLY A 42 9.23 -4.20 7.25
CA GLY A 42 9.80 -4.99 8.34
C GLY A 42 8.91 -6.16 8.72
N PHE A 43 9.46 -7.36 8.79
CA PHE A 43 8.74 -8.58 9.15
C PHE A 43 9.24 -9.18 10.45
N GLY A 44 8.30 -9.71 11.24
CA GLY A 44 8.57 -10.42 12.48
C GLY A 44 9.13 -9.56 13.60
N ASP A 45 9.55 -10.22 14.67
CA ASP A 45 9.99 -9.57 15.91
C ASP A 45 11.38 -8.91 15.79
N ARG A 46 12.14 -9.25 14.76
CA ARG A 46 13.47 -8.65 14.49
C ARG A 46 13.39 -7.28 13.85
N ALA A 47 12.27 -6.95 13.24
CA ALA A 47 12.02 -5.65 12.63
C ALA A 47 11.50 -4.65 13.67
N ALA A 48 11.84 -3.38 13.52
CA ALA A 48 11.32 -2.33 14.38
C ALA A 48 9.78 -2.28 14.30
N PRO A 49 9.04 -2.30 15.42
CA PRO A 49 7.58 -2.32 15.40
C PRO A 49 6.98 -1.00 14.91
N ARG A 50 7.77 0.09 14.91
CA ARG A 50 7.41 1.43 14.42
C ARG A 50 8.65 2.21 13.99
N HIS A 51 8.47 3.10 13.03
CA HIS A 51 9.46 4.08 12.61
C HIS A 51 8.75 5.31 12.04
N ASP A 52 9.33 6.50 12.19
CA ASP A 52 8.71 7.76 11.76
C ASP A 52 8.83 8.01 10.26
N ASP A 53 9.80 7.37 9.59
CA ASP A 53 9.96 7.48 8.14
C ASP A 53 8.72 6.90 7.43
N PRO A 54 8.04 7.69 6.56
CA PRO A 54 6.82 7.27 5.89
C PRO A 54 7.02 6.12 4.90
N ARG A 55 8.26 5.80 4.53
CA ARG A 55 8.59 4.67 3.66
C ARG A 55 8.62 3.33 4.39
N TYR A 56 8.55 3.34 5.73
CA TYR A 56 8.59 2.12 6.52
C TYR A 56 7.21 1.63 6.94
N LEU A 57 6.95 0.34 6.74
CA LEU A 57 5.77 -0.35 7.23
C LEU A 57 6.18 -1.63 7.97
N HIS A 58 5.83 -1.76 9.25
CA HIS A 58 5.96 -3.02 9.97
C HIS A 58 4.75 -3.92 9.70
N VAL A 59 5.01 -5.12 9.20
CA VAL A 59 4.00 -6.15 8.97
C VAL A 59 4.21 -7.28 9.97
N ALA A 60 3.22 -7.51 10.84
CA ALA A 60 3.28 -8.52 11.89
C ALA A 60 3.09 -9.95 11.32
N LEU A 61 3.97 -10.33 10.39
CA LEU A 61 4.11 -11.68 9.84
C LEU A 61 5.53 -12.19 10.11
N PRO A 62 5.73 -13.51 10.23
CA PRO A 62 7.08 -14.08 10.34
C PRO A 62 7.95 -13.62 9.16
N SER A 63 9.23 -13.31 9.44
CA SER A 63 10.20 -13.03 8.39
C SER A 63 10.51 -14.27 7.56
N HIS A 64 10.84 -14.09 6.29
CA HIS A 64 11.30 -15.16 5.42
C HIS A 64 12.81 -15.34 5.59
N GLY A 65 13.25 -16.47 6.09
CA GLY A 65 14.67 -16.74 6.34
C GLY A 65 15.28 -15.82 7.40
N CYS A 66 16.52 -15.37 7.17
CA CYS A 66 17.25 -14.50 8.08
C CYS A 66 16.97 -13.01 7.87
N ALA A 67 16.50 -12.61 6.68
CA ALA A 67 16.27 -11.21 6.35
C ALA A 67 14.97 -10.71 6.98
N ALA A 68 15.07 -9.62 7.73
CA ALA A 68 13.92 -9.00 8.39
C ALA A 68 13.27 -7.89 7.55
N LEU A 69 13.95 -7.41 6.51
CA LEU A 69 13.49 -6.28 5.69
C LEU A 69 13.29 -6.71 4.24
N GLU A 70 12.17 -6.30 3.65
CA GLU A 70 11.96 -6.26 2.20
C GLU A 70 12.09 -4.81 1.74
N CYS A 71 13.02 -4.56 0.82
CA CYS A 71 13.36 -3.23 0.34
C CYS A 71 12.94 -3.07 -1.12
N TRP A 72 12.19 -2.02 -1.39
CA TRP A 72 11.76 -1.62 -2.73
C TRP A 72 12.55 -0.40 -3.18
N GLN A 73 13.22 -0.50 -4.31
CA GLN A 73 14.12 0.53 -4.80
C GLN A 73 13.85 0.89 -6.26
N VAL A 74 14.07 2.15 -6.58
CA VAL A 74 14.05 2.69 -7.95
C VAL A 74 15.38 3.39 -8.23
N ALA A 75 15.75 3.54 -9.50
CA ALA A 75 17.04 4.14 -9.88
C ALA A 75 17.06 5.68 -9.83
N THR A 76 15.99 6.32 -9.37
CA THR A 76 15.86 7.78 -9.29
C THR A 76 15.80 8.24 -7.84
N GLU A 77 15.95 9.53 -7.63
CA GLU A 77 15.63 10.15 -6.34
C GLU A 77 14.17 9.86 -5.93
N VAL A 78 13.95 9.67 -4.63
CA VAL A 78 12.63 9.41 -4.03
C VAL A 78 12.28 10.57 -3.11
N VAL A 79 11.12 11.17 -3.35
CA VAL A 79 10.48 12.10 -2.43
C VAL A 79 9.41 11.37 -1.63
N HIS A 80 9.23 11.71 -0.37
CA HIS A 80 8.29 11.03 0.52
C HIS A 80 7.70 11.98 1.56
N GLY A 81 6.58 11.58 2.15
CA GLY A 81 5.89 12.38 3.16
C GLY A 81 4.63 11.73 3.67
N ARG A 82 3.76 12.55 4.26
CA ARG A 82 2.44 12.14 4.73
C ARG A 82 1.36 13.07 4.17
N ALA A 83 0.22 12.49 3.84
CA ALA A 83 -1.01 13.18 3.49
C ALA A 83 -2.09 12.72 4.49
N GLY A 84 -2.27 13.47 5.57
CA GLY A 84 -3.05 13.02 6.72
C GLY A 84 -2.41 11.78 7.35
N ASP A 85 -3.15 10.68 7.39
CA ASP A 85 -2.71 9.40 7.92
C ASP A 85 -2.10 8.44 6.86
N ILE A 86 -2.08 8.86 5.59
CA ILE A 86 -1.44 8.10 4.52
C ILE A 86 0.04 8.48 4.44
N ALA A 87 0.91 7.50 4.64
CA ALA A 87 2.33 7.60 4.37
C ALA A 87 2.56 7.33 2.87
N TRP A 88 3.39 8.11 2.21
CA TRP A 88 3.65 7.96 0.78
C TRP A 88 5.11 8.19 0.41
N ALA A 89 5.53 7.59 -0.69
CA ALA A 89 6.81 7.86 -1.35
C ALA A 89 6.65 7.77 -2.87
N GLN A 90 7.47 8.53 -3.62
CA GLN A 90 7.35 8.66 -5.07
C GLN A 90 8.73 8.76 -5.72
N GLY A 91 8.96 7.98 -6.77
CA GLY A 91 10.19 7.97 -7.57
C GLY A 91 10.08 6.98 -8.72
N GLY A 92 10.88 7.15 -9.77
CA GLY A 92 10.95 6.22 -10.90
C GLY A 92 9.65 6.01 -11.67
N GLY A 93 8.72 6.99 -11.64
CA GLY A 93 7.40 6.84 -12.25
C GLY A 93 6.42 5.98 -11.42
N LEU A 94 6.77 5.67 -10.16
CA LEU A 94 5.96 4.89 -9.24
C LEU A 94 5.64 5.70 -7.99
N GLN A 95 4.52 5.35 -7.37
CA GLN A 95 4.13 5.85 -6.06
C GLN A 95 3.77 4.69 -5.15
N PHE A 96 4.32 4.73 -3.95
CA PHE A 96 3.96 3.87 -2.82
C PHE A 96 3.05 4.66 -1.87
N GLY A 97 2.06 3.98 -1.30
CA GLY A 97 1.20 4.53 -0.26
C GLY A 97 0.89 3.47 0.79
N ALA A 98 0.86 3.85 2.07
CA ALA A 98 0.52 2.98 3.17
C ALA A 98 -0.44 3.67 4.14
N LEU A 99 -1.43 2.93 4.60
CA LEU A 99 -2.46 3.37 5.54
C LEU A 99 -2.71 2.32 6.60
N GLU A 100 -2.77 2.74 7.86
CA GLU A 100 -3.22 1.91 8.97
C GLU A 100 -4.51 2.46 9.57
N VAL A 101 -5.47 1.57 9.82
CA VAL A 101 -6.75 1.89 10.48
C VAL A 101 -6.90 1.00 11.69
N THR A 102 -7.40 1.56 12.80
CA THR A 102 -7.74 0.76 13.98
C THR A 102 -8.88 -0.20 13.64
N ASP A 103 -8.67 -1.47 13.97
CA ASP A 103 -9.66 -2.54 13.85
C ASP A 103 -10.10 -2.97 15.25
N THR A 104 -11.21 -2.44 15.72
CA THR A 104 -11.80 -2.75 17.04
C THR A 104 -12.66 -4.03 17.03
N GLY A 105 -12.50 -4.87 16.00
CA GLY A 105 -13.28 -6.09 15.80
C GLY A 105 -14.31 -6.00 14.65
N ASP A 106 -14.60 -4.81 14.15
CA ASP A 106 -15.44 -4.59 12.97
C ASP A 106 -14.58 -4.30 11.70
N ILE A 107 -14.08 -5.36 11.11
CA ILE A 107 -13.26 -5.28 9.90
C ILE A 107 -14.02 -4.68 8.70
N GLU A 108 -15.36 -4.81 8.65
CA GLU A 108 -16.15 -4.23 7.57
C GLU A 108 -16.10 -2.71 7.61
N THR A 109 -16.28 -2.12 8.81
CA THR A 109 -16.17 -0.67 8.99
C THR A 109 -14.73 -0.20 8.78
N ALA A 110 -13.72 -0.90 9.33
CA ALA A 110 -12.32 -0.55 9.16
C ALA A 110 -11.90 -0.57 7.68
N ALA A 111 -12.28 -1.60 6.92
CA ALA A 111 -12.01 -1.69 5.50
C ALA A 111 -12.73 -0.59 4.71
N ALA A 112 -14.00 -0.31 4.99
CA ALA A 112 -14.75 0.75 4.31
C ALA A 112 -14.08 2.11 4.51
N GLN A 113 -13.65 2.44 5.73
CA GLN A 113 -12.94 3.68 6.04
C GLN A 113 -11.58 3.75 5.32
N ALA A 114 -10.79 2.69 5.36
CA ALA A 114 -9.47 2.67 4.72
C ALA A 114 -9.58 2.86 3.21
N TYR A 115 -10.49 2.17 2.56
CA TYR A 115 -10.68 2.27 1.11
C TYR A 115 -11.29 3.60 0.67
N ALA A 116 -12.16 4.21 1.46
CA ALA A 116 -12.65 5.57 1.21
C ALA A 116 -11.49 6.59 1.26
N ARG A 117 -10.64 6.52 2.30
CA ARG A 117 -9.45 7.39 2.42
C ARG A 117 -8.45 7.18 1.28
N LEU A 118 -8.20 5.92 0.93
CA LEU A 118 -7.35 5.58 -0.22
C LEU A 118 -7.90 6.22 -1.49
N HIS A 119 -9.20 6.10 -1.74
CA HIS A 119 -9.84 6.70 -2.91
C HIS A 119 -9.69 8.22 -2.94
N ASP A 120 -10.00 8.89 -1.83
CA ASP A 120 -9.88 10.35 -1.72
C ASP A 120 -8.45 10.81 -2.00
N TRP A 121 -7.46 10.08 -1.45
CA TRP A 121 -6.05 10.37 -1.70
C TRP A 121 -5.65 10.15 -3.16
N LEU A 122 -6.01 9.00 -3.76
CA LEU A 122 -5.71 8.70 -5.16
C LEU A 122 -6.29 9.75 -6.12
N SER A 123 -7.46 10.32 -5.80
CA SER A 123 -8.10 11.35 -6.62
C SER A 123 -7.31 12.67 -6.67
N THR A 124 -6.39 12.88 -5.72
CA THR A 124 -5.59 14.12 -5.58
C THR A 124 -4.11 13.92 -5.90
N CYS A 125 -3.63 12.69 -6.06
CA CYS A 125 -2.23 12.41 -6.29
C CYS A 125 -1.87 12.36 -7.80
N ALA A 126 -0.56 12.47 -8.09
CA ALA A 126 -0.06 12.46 -9.48
C ALA A 126 -0.17 11.08 -10.15
N TYR A 127 -0.36 10.01 -9.36
CA TYR A 127 -0.44 8.61 -9.81
C TYR A 127 -1.77 8.00 -9.36
N PRO A 128 -2.90 8.33 -10.02
CA PRO A 128 -4.24 7.94 -9.56
C PRO A 128 -4.60 6.47 -9.84
N HIS A 129 -3.77 5.74 -10.58
CA HIS A 129 -4.05 4.37 -11.01
C HIS A 129 -3.30 3.36 -10.14
N PRO A 130 -3.98 2.72 -9.16
CA PRO A 130 -3.34 1.72 -8.32
C PRO A 130 -3.04 0.45 -9.14
N LEU A 131 -1.79 -0.03 -9.07
CA LEU A 131 -1.37 -1.26 -9.75
C LEU A 131 -1.68 -2.48 -8.89
N ARG A 132 -1.44 -2.37 -7.59
CA ARG A 132 -1.61 -3.46 -6.63
C ARG A 132 -1.89 -2.95 -5.24
N ILE A 133 -2.74 -3.68 -4.50
CA ILE A 133 -3.06 -3.39 -3.10
C ILE A 133 -2.86 -4.65 -2.27
N TRP A 134 -2.08 -4.54 -1.21
CA TRP A 134 -1.96 -5.56 -0.16
C TRP A 134 -2.77 -5.14 1.06
N ASN A 135 -3.49 -6.09 1.62
CA ASN A 135 -4.33 -5.91 2.79
C ASN A 135 -3.89 -6.88 3.87
N TYR A 136 -3.56 -6.38 5.05
CA TYR A 136 -3.23 -7.20 6.21
C TYR A 136 -4.28 -7.00 7.29
N LEU A 137 -4.91 -8.08 7.70
CA LEU A 137 -5.95 -8.08 8.72
C LEU A 137 -5.76 -9.24 9.69
N ASP A 138 -6.22 -9.06 10.92
CA ASP A 138 -6.13 -10.07 11.96
C ASP A 138 -7.19 -11.15 11.74
N ALA A 139 -6.85 -12.40 12.08
CA ALA A 139 -7.80 -13.52 12.15
C ALA A 139 -8.73 -13.64 10.91
N ILE A 140 -8.15 -13.57 9.71
CA ILE A 140 -8.87 -13.48 8.42
C ILE A 140 -9.94 -14.57 8.23
N THR A 141 -9.71 -15.77 8.76
CA THR A 141 -10.62 -16.93 8.65
C THR A 141 -11.56 -17.08 9.86
N PHE A 142 -11.55 -16.11 10.80
CA PHE A 142 -12.41 -16.20 11.98
C PHE A 142 -13.87 -15.96 11.59
N GLY A 143 -14.77 -16.76 12.18
CA GLY A 143 -16.21 -16.73 11.91
C GLY A 143 -16.64 -17.78 10.88
N THR A 144 -17.92 -17.83 10.58
CA THR A 144 -18.52 -18.80 9.63
C THR A 144 -19.54 -18.11 8.75
N GLY A 145 -19.71 -18.62 7.53
CA GLY A 145 -20.68 -18.06 6.57
C GLY A 145 -20.41 -16.58 6.32
N ASP A 146 -21.44 -15.76 6.31
CA ASP A 146 -21.32 -14.32 6.04
C ASP A 146 -20.72 -13.52 7.22
N ALA A 147 -20.58 -14.14 8.40
CA ALA A 147 -19.87 -13.58 9.54
C ALA A 147 -18.35 -13.82 9.50
N GLU A 148 -17.83 -14.58 8.53
CA GLU A 148 -16.40 -14.76 8.34
C GLU A 148 -15.73 -13.40 8.08
N ARG A 149 -14.62 -13.13 8.77
CA ARG A 149 -13.94 -11.82 8.68
C ARG A 149 -13.49 -11.47 7.27
N TYR A 150 -13.02 -12.43 6.49
CA TYR A 150 -12.68 -12.18 5.09
C TYR A 150 -13.88 -11.71 4.27
N ARG A 151 -15.05 -12.34 4.44
CA ARG A 151 -16.26 -11.91 3.73
C ARG A 151 -16.69 -10.51 4.15
N ARG A 152 -16.67 -10.22 5.46
CA ARG A 152 -16.94 -8.88 5.97
C ARG A 152 -15.96 -7.83 5.48
N PHE A 153 -14.66 -8.18 5.42
CA PHE A 153 -13.65 -7.34 4.77
C PHE A 153 -14.02 -7.04 3.31
N CYS A 154 -14.43 -8.04 2.53
CA CYS A 154 -14.82 -7.85 1.14
C CYS A 154 -16.02 -6.90 1.00
N VAL A 155 -17.01 -6.98 1.90
CA VAL A 155 -18.18 -6.05 1.94
C VAL A 155 -17.70 -4.63 2.24
N GLY A 156 -16.87 -4.45 3.27
CA GLY A 156 -16.30 -3.15 3.64
C GLY A 156 -15.46 -2.54 2.53
N ARG A 157 -14.60 -3.34 1.91
CA ARG A 157 -13.81 -2.94 0.74
C ARG A 157 -14.71 -2.45 -0.40
N ALA A 158 -15.72 -3.22 -0.78
CA ALA A 158 -16.64 -2.86 -1.86
C ALA A 158 -17.38 -1.54 -1.54
N ARG A 159 -17.79 -1.35 -0.29
CA ARG A 159 -18.43 -0.10 0.18
C ARG A 159 -17.48 1.09 0.10
N GLY A 160 -16.22 0.94 0.54
CA GLY A 160 -15.22 2.01 0.56
C GLY A 160 -14.73 2.40 -0.84
N ILE A 161 -14.59 1.45 -1.76
CA ILE A 161 -14.27 1.72 -3.18
C ILE A 161 -15.47 2.42 -3.86
N GLY A 162 -16.70 2.04 -3.51
CA GLY A 162 -17.90 2.58 -4.13
C GLY A 162 -17.91 2.39 -5.64
N ARG A 163 -18.17 3.49 -6.38
CA ARG A 163 -18.11 3.53 -7.86
C ARG A 163 -16.82 4.15 -8.40
N ALA A 164 -15.85 4.35 -7.54
CA ALA A 164 -14.62 5.08 -7.85
C ALA A 164 -13.74 4.39 -8.88
N LEU A 165 -13.74 3.05 -8.89
CA LEU A 165 -13.00 2.24 -9.87
C LEU A 165 -14.00 1.51 -10.76
N ALA A 166 -13.87 1.72 -12.06
CA ALA A 166 -14.61 0.91 -13.01
C ALA A 166 -14.14 -0.57 -12.95
N PRO A 167 -14.97 -1.54 -13.32
CA PRO A 167 -14.57 -2.96 -13.26
C PRO A 167 -13.27 -3.29 -14.00
N GLY A 168 -12.90 -2.52 -15.04
CA GLY A 168 -11.66 -2.67 -15.79
C GLY A 168 -10.44 -2.00 -15.14
N ASP A 169 -10.64 -1.15 -14.14
CA ASP A 169 -9.58 -0.36 -13.47
C ASP A 169 -9.23 -0.92 -12.09
N LEU A 170 -9.79 -2.09 -11.73
CA LEU A 170 -9.52 -2.70 -10.44
C LEU A 170 -8.06 -3.18 -10.37
N PRO A 171 -7.30 -2.76 -9.35
CA PRO A 171 -5.93 -3.22 -9.18
C PRO A 171 -5.88 -4.71 -8.78
N ALA A 172 -4.75 -5.34 -9.00
CA ALA A 172 -4.47 -6.61 -8.35
C ALA A 172 -4.56 -6.43 -6.83
N ALA A 173 -5.20 -7.35 -6.12
CA ALA A 173 -5.35 -7.24 -4.68
C ALA A 173 -5.08 -8.58 -3.99
N THR A 174 -4.45 -8.50 -2.81
CA THR A 174 -4.17 -9.64 -1.95
C THR A 174 -4.63 -9.31 -0.54
N ALA A 175 -5.30 -10.25 0.14
CA ALA A 175 -5.62 -10.15 1.55
C ALA A 175 -4.87 -11.25 2.31
N ILE A 176 -4.17 -10.86 3.37
CA ILE A 176 -3.29 -11.72 4.14
C ILE A 176 -3.70 -11.66 5.61
N GLY A 177 -3.93 -12.82 6.21
CA GLY A 177 -4.25 -12.94 7.62
C GLY A 177 -3.01 -12.92 8.49
N ARG A 178 -3.05 -12.18 9.59
CA ARG A 178 -2.03 -12.23 10.64
C ARG A 178 -2.46 -13.18 11.75
N PRO A 179 -1.54 -14.00 12.28
CA PRO A 179 -1.87 -14.98 13.32
C PRO A 179 -2.15 -14.33 14.68
N ALA A 180 -1.45 -13.24 15.01
CA ALA A 180 -1.61 -12.53 16.27
C ALA A 180 -2.47 -11.26 16.08
N PRO A 181 -3.40 -10.96 16.99
CA PRO A 181 -4.19 -9.75 16.91
C PRO A 181 -3.31 -8.51 17.12
N SER A 182 -3.33 -7.61 16.15
CA SER A 182 -2.63 -6.32 16.21
C SER A 182 -3.59 -5.17 16.51
N GLY A 183 -4.89 -5.40 16.38
CA GLY A 183 -5.93 -4.38 16.45
C GLY A 183 -5.86 -3.39 15.29
N ARG A 184 -5.26 -3.77 14.18
CA ARG A 184 -5.05 -2.90 13.01
C ARG A 184 -5.41 -3.60 11.71
N PHE A 185 -5.96 -2.83 10.81
CA PHE A 185 -6.05 -3.14 9.40
C PHE A 185 -5.03 -2.27 8.66
N GLN A 186 -4.13 -2.92 7.91
CA GLN A 186 -3.10 -2.24 7.12
C GLN A 186 -3.37 -2.46 5.64
N LEU A 187 -3.16 -1.39 4.86
CA LEU A 187 -3.33 -1.34 3.41
C LEU A 187 -2.13 -0.61 2.81
N TYR A 188 -1.49 -1.19 1.78
CA TYR A 188 -0.49 -0.53 0.95
C TYR A 188 -0.55 -1.00 -0.50
#